data_a5769d1b31a34bd5e2126ff851215a4c
#
_entry.id   a5769d1b31a34bd5e2126ff851215a4c
#
_cell.length_a   1.000
_cell.length_b   1.000
_cell.length_c   1.000
_cell.angle_alpha   90.00
_cell.angle_beta   90.00
_cell.angle_gamma   90.00
#
_symmetry.space_group_name_H-M   'P 1'
#
loop_
_entity.id
_entity.type
_entity.pdbx_description
1 polymer ?
#
loop_
_entity_poly.entity_id
_entity_poly.type
_entity_poly.pdbx_seq_one_letter_code
_entity_poly.pdbx_strand_id
1 'polypeptide(L)'
;MHNETCVIEVKLNLQSNIHHYFSDEDTYIRKSAYIAIGRLYFANRTLQKEIIDLLDNLLSAPDFKIRQTVINAAGEIGIREFESVEHFFDKGIFDTHHSPRNAVIGSLKKMGEKNPKPVLKWAKKYLHHPDKEIRREVCHGIELRAENIPRIFCLC
;
A
#
# COMPACT_ATOMS: atom_id res chain seq x y z
N MET A 1 24.40 22.80 -3.05
CA MET A 1 24.62 22.31 -4.43
C MET A 1 24.72 20.79 -4.54
N HIS A 2 25.43 20.07 -3.69
CA HIS A 2 25.56 18.60 -3.80
C HIS A 2 24.25 17.83 -3.53
N ASN A 3 23.35 18.39 -2.73
CA ASN A 3 22.09 17.74 -2.35
C ASN A 3 21.00 17.81 -3.43
N GLU A 4 20.94 18.89 -4.20
CA GLU A 4 19.94 19.05 -5.28
C GLU A 4 20.21 18.15 -6.48
N THR A 5 21.48 18.00 -6.85
CA THR A 5 21.88 17.12 -7.97
C THR A 5 21.57 15.66 -7.65
N CYS A 6 21.84 15.20 -6.42
CA CYS A 6 21.54 13.85 -5.98
C CYS A 6 20.02 13.57 -5.96
N VAL A 7 19.19 14.53 -5.56
CA VAL A 7 17.73 14.43 -5.58
C VAL A 7 17.20 14.32 -7.03
N ILE A 8 17.76 15.08 -7.95
CA ILE A 8 17.38 15.03 -9.38
C ILE A 8 17.76 13.68 -10.00
N GLU A 9 18.95 13.15 -9.71
CA GLU A 9 19.39 11.83 -10.21
C GLU A 9 18.50 10.70 -9.67
N VAL A 10 18.17 10.72 -8.39
CA VAL A 10 17.25 9.74 -7.77
C VAL A 10 15.88 9.84 -8.42
N LYS A 11 15.36 11.03 -8.68
CA LYS A 11 14.05 11.27 -9.31
C LYS A 11 14.01 10.73 -10.76
N LEU A 12 15.07 10.96 -11.55
CA LEU A 12 15.17 10.45 -12.92
C LEU A 12 15.27 8.92 -12.96
N ASN A 13 16.07 8.33 -12.07
CA ASN A 13 16.19 6.88 -11.94
C ASN A 13 14.89 6.22 -11.47
N LEU A 14 14.17 6.83 -10.53
CA LEU A 14 12.85 6.39 -10.10
C LEU A 14 11.85 6.36 -11.26
N GLN A 15 11.75 7.44 -12.04
CA GLN A 15 10.81 7.54 -13.15
C GLN A 15 11.12 6.58 -14.29
N SER A 16 12.41 6.33 -14.59
CA SER A 16 12.81 5.49 -15.72
C SER A 16 12.76 3.98 -15.44
N ASN A 17 13.04 3.56 -14.21
CA ASN A 17 13.25 2.15 -13.89
C ASN A 17 12.16 1.53 -13.02
N ILE A 18 11.35 2.31 -12.32
CA ILE A 18 10.35 1.80 -11.37
C ILE A 18 9.34 0.87 -12.05
N HIS A 19 8.91 1.20 -13.27
CA HIS A 19 7.97 0.39 -14.03
C HIS A 19 8.51 -1.01 -14.28
N HIS A 20 9.78 -1.12 -14.64
CA HIS A 20 10.47 -2.39 -14.86
C HIS A 20 10.52 -3.23 -13.57
N TYR A 21 10.97 -2.64 -12.46
CA TYR A 21 11.06 -3.35 -11.19
C TYR A 21 9.69 -3.75 -10.61
N PHE A 22 8.66 -2.93 -10.83
CA PHE A 22 7.32 -3.20 -10.34
C PHE A 22 6.56 -4.25 -11.14
N SER A 23 6.94 -4.48 -12.40
CA SER A 23 6.38 -5.52 -13.28
C SER A 23 7.21 -6.80 -13.35
N ASP A 24 8.34 -6.88 -12.67
CA ASP A 24 9.24 -8.03 -12.74
C ASP A 24 8.51 -9.35 -12.39
N GLU A 25 8.86 -10.43 -13.08
CA GLU A 25 8.29 -11.75 -12.80
C GLU A 25 8.72 -12.26 -11.42
N ASP A 26 9.94 -11.93 -10.99
CA ASP A 26 10.47 -12.32 -9.69
C ASP A 26 9.83 -11.47 -8.57
N THR A 27 9.10 -12.18 -7.69
CA THR A 27 8.46 -11.56 -6.52
C THR A 27 9.47 -10.94 -5.55
N TYR A 28 10.70 -11.46 -5.47
CA TYR A 28 11.74 -10.89 -4.61
C TYR A 28 12.27 -9.56 -5.15
N ILE A 29 12.36 -9.41 -6.47
CA ILE A 29 12.73 -8.14 -7.11
C ILE A 29 11.64 -7.09 -6.82
N ARG A 30 10.36 -7.42 -7.04
CA ARG A 30 9.25 -6.52 -6.70
C ARG A 30 9.24 -6.16 -5.22
N LYS A 31 9.50 -7.12 -4.33
CA LYS A 31 9.58 -6.90 -2.88
C LYS A 31 10.70 -5.93 -2.53
N SER A 32 11.89 -6.13 -3.07
CA SER A 32 13.02 -5.22 -2.85
C SER A 32 12.68 -3.80 -3.31
N ALA A 33 12.02 -3.67 -4.46
CA ALA A 33 11.61 -2.39 -5.02
C ALA A 33 10.60 -1.64 -4.13
N TYR A 34 9.52 -2.30 -3.68
CA TYR A 34 8.54 -1.59 -2.84
C TYR A 34 9.08 -1.24 -1.44
N ILE A 35 9.96 -2.07 -0.87
CA ILE A 35 10.66 -1.74 0.39
C ILE A 35 11.58 -0.53 0.18
N ALA A 36 12.32 -0.47 -0.93
CA ALA A 36 13.18 0.65 -1.27
C ALA A 36 12.39 1.96 -1.40
N ILE A 37 11.20 1.93 -2.02
CA ILE A 37 10.30 3.09 -2.12
C ILE A 37 9.87 3.58 -0.74
N GLY A 38 9.47 2.69 0.15
CA GLY A 38 9.11 3.05 1.53
C GLY A 38 10.27 3.71 2.28
N ARG A 39 11.48 3.16 2.15
CA ARG A 39 12.69 3.75 2.76
C ARG A 39 13.01 5.13 2.19
N LEU A 40 12.93 5.27 0.86
CA LEU A 40 13.19 6.53 0.17
C LEU A 40 12.20 7.63 0.58
N TYR A 41 10.93 7.28 0.74
CA TYR A 41 9.88 8.19 1.21
C TYR A 41 10.25 8.82 2.57
N PHE A 42 10.71 8.02 3.52
CA PHE A 42 11.08 8.52 4.85
C PHE A 42 12.47 9.17 4.90
N ALA A 43 13.38 8.80 4.00
CA ALA A 43 14.72 9.37 3.93
C ALA A 43 14.73 10.79 3.31
N ASN A 44 13.76 11.10 2.44
CA ASN A 44 13.75 12.35 1.66
C ASN A 44 12.37 13.01 1.65
N ARG A 45 12.16 13.94 2.59
CA ARG A 45 10.89 14.69 2.71
C ARG A 45 10.52 15.46 1.43
N THR A 46 11.51 15.96 0.70
CA THR A 46 11.30 16.70 -0.55
C THR A 46 10.77 15.82 -1.70
N LEU A 47 10.96 14.49 -1.62
CA LEU A 47 10.50 13.53 -2.62
C LEU A 47 9.16 12.88 -2.27
N GLN A 48 8.60 13.13 -1.10
CA GLN A 48 7.38 12.45 -0.66
C GLN A 48 6.21 12.67 -1.62
N LYS A 49 5.99 13.91 -2.04
CA LYS A 49 4.92 14.23 -2.98
C LYS A 49 5.11 13.53 -4.32
N GLU A 50 6.31 13.58 -4.87
CA GLU A 50 6.64 12.94 -6.15
C GLU A 50 6.50 11.42 -6.09
N ILE A 51 6.86 10.81 -4.96
CA ILE A 51 6.67 9.36 -4.75
C ILE A 51 5.17 9.01 -4.73
N ILE A 52 4.35 9.77 -4.01
CA ILE A 52 2.90 9.54 -3.99
C ILE A 52 2.31 9.74 -5.39
N ASP A 53 2.63 10.84 -6.07
CA ASP A 53 2.14 11.12 -7.43
C ASP A 53 2.54 10.00 -8.42
N LEU A 54 3.76 9.48 -8.30
CA LEU A 54 4.25 8.36 -9.12
C LEU A 54 3.48 7.06 -8.84
N LEU A 55 3.27 6.73 -7.57
CA LEU A 55 2.50 5.55 -7.16
C LEU A 55 1.03 5.66 -7.61
N ASP A 56 0.42 6.85 -7.52
CA ASP A 56 -0.94 7.08 -8.02
C ASP A 56 -1.06 6.83 -9.53
N ASN A 57 -0.08 7.28 -10.31
CA ASN A 57 -0.03 7.01 -11.74
C ASN A 57 0.10 5.51 -12.04
N LEU A 58 0.98 4.81 -11.33
CA LEU A 58 1.21 3.38 -11.50
C LEU A 58 0.04 2.51 -11.03
N LEU A 59 -0.80 3.00 -10.11
CA LEU A 59 -2.00 2.27 -9.66
C LEU A 59 -3.02 2.07 -10.79
N SER A 60 -2.96 2.87 -11.85
CA SER A 60 -3.81 2.74 -13.04
C SER A 60 -3.18 1.90 -14.16
N ALA A 61 -2.01 1.29 -13.93
CA ALA A 61 -1.34 0.48 -14.92
C ALA A 61 -2.18 -0.76 -15.32
N PRO A 62 -2.15 -1.17 -16.61
CA PRO A 62 -2.84 -2.39 -17.05
C PRO A 62 -2.32 -3.66 -16.37
N ASP A 63 -1.01 -3.73 -16.10
CA ASP A 63 -0.39 -4.88 -15.45
C ASP A 63 -0.74 -4.93 -13.94
N PHE A 64 -1.41 -5.99 -13.53
CA PHE A 64 -1.78 -6.20 -12.13
C PHE A 64 -0.57 -6.33 -11.19
N LYS A 65 0.60 -6.78 -11.69
CA LYS A 65 1.83 -6.86 -10.89
C LYS A 65 2.30 -5.48 -10.44
N ILE A 66 2.20 -4.49 -11.34
CA ILE A 66 2.49 -3.10 -11.00
C ILE A 66 1.52 -2.60 -9.94
N ARG A 67 0.20 -2.77 -10.14
CA ARG A 67 -0.81 -2.34 -9.17
C ARG A 67 -0.64 -3.01 -7.80
N GLN A 68 -0.35 -4.32 -7.79
CA GLN A 68 -0.01 -5.07 -6.57
C GLN A 68 1.19 -4.48 -5.86
N THR A 69 2.27 -4.18 -6.60
CA THR A 69 3.52 -3.65 -6.04
C THR A 69 3.32 -2.23 -5.50
N VAL A 70 2.49 -1.40 -6.16
CA VAL A 70 2.07 -0.09 -5.66
C VAL A 70 1.38 -0.20 -4.30
N ILE A 71 0.42 -1.11 -4.17
CA ILE A 71 -0.28 -1.33 -2.89
C ILE A 71 0.70 -1.76 -1.79
N ASN A 72 1.65 -2.64 -2.10
CA ASN A 72 2.68 -3.04 -1.15
C ASN A 72 3.60 -1.86 -0.76
N ALA A 73 3.97 -0.99 -1.71
CA ALA A 73 4.74 0.22 -1.41
C ALA A 73 3.97 1.19 -0.51
N ALA A 74 2.68 1.39 -0.80
CA ALA A 74 1.78 2.15 0.08
C ALA A 74 1.71 1.53 1.49
N GLY A 75 1.72 0.19 1.59
CA GLY A 75 1.78 -0.52 2.86
C GLY A 75 3.04 -0.22 3.69
N GLU A 76 4.20 -0.13 3.04
CA GLU A 76 5.45 0.26 3.73
C GLU A 76 5.39 1.70 4.28
N ILE A 77 4.82 2.62 3.52
CA ILE A 77 4.61 4.02 3.95
C ILE A 77 3.56 4.08 5.07
N GLY A 78 2.46 3.37 4.89
CA GLY A 78 1.30 3.40 5.79
C GLY A 78 1.55 2.88 7.20
N ILE A 79 2.65 2.14 7.44
CA ILE A 79 3.06 1.72 8.79
C ILE A 79 3.23 2.93 9.71
N ARG A 80 3.72 4.06 9.19
CA ARG A 80 4.00 5.29 9.94
C ARG A 80 3.04 6.42 9.59
N GLU A 81 2.64 6.53 8.32
CA GLU A 81 1.84 7.65 7.78
C GLU A 81 0.66 7.11 6.96
N PHE A 82 -0.30 6.49 7.64
CA PHE A 82 -1.45 5.85 6.99
C PHE A 82 -2.29 6.85 6.18
N GLU A 83 -2.55 8.04 6.73
CA GLU A 83 -3.37 9.04 6.07
C GLU A 83 -2.82 9.49 4.71
N SER A 84 -1.50 9.47 4.53
CA SER A 84 -0.85 9.83 3.24
C SER A 84 -1.12 8.82 2.13
N VAL A 85 -1.48 7.58 2.48
CA VAL A 85 -1.61 6.45 1.54
C VAL A 85 -2.96 5.72 1.62
N GLU A 86 -3.87 6.20 2.45
CA GLU A 86 -5.20 5.59 2.67
C GLU A 86 -5.95 5.33 1.36
N HIS A 87 -5.89 6.28 0.43
CA HIS A 87 -6.59 6.21 -0.85
C HIS A 87 -6.12 5.07 -1.77
N PHE A 88 -4.88 4.57 -1.61
CA PHE A 88 -4.42 3.38 -2.34
C PHE A 88 -5.19 2.13 -1.91
N PHE A 89 -5.52 2.02 -0.63
CA PHE A 89 -6.30 0.89 -0.10
C PHE A 89 -7.77 1.03 -0.46
N ASP A 90 -8.32 2.26 -0.46
CA ASP A 90 -9.68 2.54 -0.92
C ASP A 90 -9.89 2.14 -2.40
N LYS A 91 -8.88 2.34 -3.24
CA LYS A 91 -8.92 1.90 -4.65
C LYS A 91 -8.59 0.40 -4.79
N GLY A 92 -7.55 -0.06 -4.10
CA GLY A 92 -7.01 -1.42 -4.25
C GLY A 92 -7.96 -2.53 -3.81
N ILE A 93 -8.83 -2.28 -2.80
CA ILE A 93 -9.81 -3.26 -2.35
C ILE A 93 -10.87 -3.58 -3.42
N PHE A 94 -11.08 -2.69 -4.38
CA PHE A 94 -12.00 -2.85 -5.52
C PHE A 94 -11.29 -3.25 -6.81
N ASP A 95 -9.99 -3.58 -6.79
CA ASP A 95 -9.28 -3.98 -8.00
C ASP A 95 -9.93 -5.21 -8.64
N THR A 96 -10.00 -5.23 -9.96
CA THR A 96 -10.58 -6.34 -10.72
C THR A 96 -9.77 -7.63 -10.59
N HIS A 97 -8.46 -7.52 -10.35
CA HIS A 97 -7.57 -8.66 -10.15
C HIS A 97 -7.37 -8.98 -8.66
N HIS A 98 -7.37 -10.26 -8.31
CA HIS A 98 -7.23 -10.71 -6.91
C HIS A 98 -5.87 -10.33 -6.26
N SER A 99 -4.78 -10.22 -7.06
CA SER A 99 -3.44 -9.97 -6.50
C SER A 99 -3.30 -8.58 -5.85
N PRO A 100 -3.75 -7.46 -6.46
CA PRO A 100 -3.82 -6.18 -5.76
C PRO A 100 -4.73 -6.20 -4.52
N ARG A 101 -5.91 -6.87 -4.59
CA ARG A 101 -6.77 -7.02 -3.40
C ARG A 101 -6.06 -7.77 -2.26
N ASN A 102 -5.36 -8.86 -2.58
CA ASN A 102 -4.55 -9.60 -1.60
C ASN A 102 -3.42 -8.74 -1.02
N ALA A 103 -2.83 -7.85 -1.82
CA ALA A 103 -1.84 -6.90 -1.33
C ALA A 103 -2.43 -5.90 -0.32
N VAL A 104 -3.69 -5.47 -0.51
CA VAL A 104 -4.41 -4.67 0.50
C VAL A 104 -4.51 -5.45 1.81
N ILE A 105 -4.99 -6.69 1.78
CA ILE A 105 -5.14 -7.55 2.96
C ILE A 105 -3.79 -7.73 3.68
N GLY A 106 -2.73 -8.07 2.94
CA GLY A 106 -1.40 -8.23 3.49
C GLY A 106 -0.83 -6.96 4.11
N SER A 107 -1.07 -5.81 3.46
CA SER A 107 -0.66 -4.50 3.97
C SER A 107 -1.42 -4.10 5.24
N LEU A 108 -2.74 -4.35 5.29
CA LEU A 108 -3.55 -4.09 6.49
C LEU A 108 -3.06 -4.91 7.69
N LYS A 109 -2.73 -6.20 7.50
CA LYS A 109 -2.15 -7.05 8.55
C LYS A 109 -0.84 -6.45 9.06
N LYS A 110 0.08 -6.14 8.18
CA LYS A 110 1.40 -5.59 8.50
C LYS A 110 1.30 -4.24 9.22
N MET A 111 0.49 -3.32 8.70
CA MET A 111 0.25 -2.02 9.32
C MET A 111 -0.46 -2.15 10.67
N GLY A 112 -1.46 -3.04 10.77
CA GLY A 112 -2.21 -3.30 11.99
C GLY A 112 -1.35 -3.85 13.12
N GLU A 113 -0.27 -4.58 12.83
CA GLU A 113 0.70 -5.03 13.83
C GLU A 113 1.50 -3.88 14.44
N LYS A 114 1.80 -2.86 13.67
CA LYS A 114 2.65 -1.72 14.09
C LYS A 114 1.83 -0.52 14.56
N ASN A 115 0.74 -0.21 13.86
CA ASN A 115 -0.09 0.96 14.14
C ASN A 115 -1.57 0.63 13.87
N PRO A 116 -2.28 -0.04 14.78
CA PRO A 116 -3.62 -0.57 14.55
C PRO A 116 -4.71 0.50 14.44
N LYS A 117 -4.57 1.65 15.13
CA LYS A 117 -5.64 2.65 15.24
C LYS A 117 -6.14 3.18 13.88
N PRO A 118 -5.27 3.70 12.98
CA PRO A 118 -5.73 4.20 11.70
C PRO A 118 -6.26 3.08 10.79
N VAL A 119 -5.67 1.88 10.85
CA VAL A 119 -6.13 0.70 10.09
C VAL A 119 -7.55 0.31 10.50
N LEU A 120 -7.85 0.24 11.80
CA LEU A 120 -9.18 -0.08 12.30
C LEU A 120 -10.20 1.02 11.98
N LYS A 121 -9.79 2.29 12.03
CA LYS A 121 -10.64 3.41 11.61
C LYS A 121 -11.03 3.29 10.13
N TRP A 122 -10.07 2.98 9.27
CA TRP A 122 -10.30 2.74 7.85
C TRP A 122 -11.22 1.53 7.61
N ALA A 123 -10.95 0.40 8.28
CA ALA A 123 -11.71 -0.83 8.12
C ALA A 123 -13.20 -0.65 8.44
N LYS A 124 -13.54 0.20 9.42
CA LYS A 124 -14.94 0.51 9.77
C LYS A 124 -15.77 1.01 8.58
N LYS A 125 -15.16 1.68 7.60
CA LYS A 125 -15.86 2.13 6.39
C LYS A 125 -16.46 0.97 5.59
N TYR A 126 -15.84 -0.21 5.67
CA TYR A 126 -16.16 -1.36 4.81
C TYR A 126 -16.83 -2.54 5.54
N LEU A 127 -16.88 -2.54 6.88
CA LEU A 127 -17.49 -3.63 7.64
C LEU A 127 -18.99 -3.84 7.37
N HIS A 128 -19.67 -2.79 6.93
CA HIS A 128 -21.09 -2.84 6.55
C HIS A 128 -21.30 -2.63 5.04
N HIS A 129 -20.25 -2.82 4.24
CA HIS A 129 -20.35 -2.69 2.79
C HIS A 129 -21.37 -3.71 2.22
N PRO A 130 -22.22 -3.35 1.24
CA PRO A 130 -23.21 -4.26 0.68
C PRO A 130 -22.60 -5.50 0.05
N ASP A 131 -21.42 -5.40 -0.56
CA ASP A 131 -20.69 -6.54 -1.11
C ASP A 131 -20.05 -7.40 0.00
N LYS A 132 -20.46 -8.67 0.05
CA LYS A 132 -19.97 -9.66 1.01
C LYS A 132 -18.47 -9.93 0.85
N GLU A 133 -17.94 -9.93 -0.38
CA GLU A 133 -16.52 -10.16 -0.62
C GLU A 133 -15.66 -9.05 -0.02
N ILE A 134 -16.07 -7.79 -0.18
CA ILE A 134 -15.37 -6.64 0.42
C ILE A 134 -15.36 -6.76 1.94
N ARG A 135 -16.50 -7.08 2.58
CA ARG A 135 -16.55 -7.29 4.03
C ARG A 135 -15.59 -8.39 4.47
N ARG A 136 -15.59 -9.54 3.76
CA ARG A 136 -14.73 -10.69 4.07
C ARG A 136 -13.25 -10.34 3.96
N GLU A 137 -12.86 -9.67 2.89
CA GLU A 137 -11.46 -9.28 2.65
C GLU A 137 -10.96 -8.30 3.72
N VAL A 138 -11.77 -7.31 4.08
CA VAL A 138 -11.43 -6.35 5.14
C VAL A 138 -11.33 -7.04 6.50
N CYS A 139 -12.31 -7.88 6.86
CA CYS A 139 -12.27 -8.66 8.11
C CYS A 139 -10.98 -9.50 8.18
N HIS A 140 -10.62 -10.19 7.09
CA HIS A 140 -9.39 -10.98 7.03
C HIS A 140 -8.13 -10.13 7.19
N GLY A 141 -8.12 -8.89 6.69
CA GLY A 141 -7.02 -7.95 6.83
C GLY A 141 -6.79 -7.47 8.27
N ILE A 142 -7.83 -7.47 9.10
CA ILE A 142 -7.76 -6.99 10.50
C ILE A 142 -7.91 -8.09 11.55
N GLU A 143 -8.04 -9.36 11.15
CA GLU A 143 -8.40 -10.51 11.98
C GLU A 143 -7.49 -10.69 13.21
N LEU A 144 -6.17 -10.54 13.04
CA LEU A 144 -5.18 -10.65 14.11
C LEU A 144 -5.32 -9.58 15.21
N ARG A 145 -6.12 -8.54 15.00
CA ARG A 145 -6.37 -7.45 15.97
C ARG A 145 -7.76 -7.51 16.57
N ALA A 146 -8.67 -8.26 15.96
CA ALA A 146 -10.00 -8.47 16.49
C ALA A 146 -10.01 -9.30 17.78
N GLU A 147 -8.97 -10.08 18.07
CA GLU A 147 -8.82 -10.83 19.34
C GLU A 147 -8.73 -9.92 20.57
N ASN A 148 -8.32 -8.66 20.39
CA ASN A 148 -8.21 -7.66 21.45
C ASN A 148 -9.34 -6.62 21.45
N ILE A 149 -10.35 -6.76 20.58
CA ILE A 149 -11.50 -5.88 20.50
C ILE A 149 -12.73 -6.66 20.95
N PRO A 150 -13.61 -6.07 21.82
CA PRO A 150 -14.84 -6.76 22.25
C PRO A 150 -15.62 -7.27 21.04
N ARG A 151 -16.24 -8.44 21.16
CA ARG A 151 -16.97 -9.24 20.14
C ARG A 151 -17.97 -8.53 19.22
N ILE A 152 -17.97 -7.21 19.14
CA ILE A 152 -18.83 -6.39 18.30
C ILE A 152 -18.47 -6.52 16.79
N PHE A 153 -17.27 -7.03 16.49
CA PHE A 153 -16.77 -7.16 15.10
C PHE A 153 -16.91 -8.56 14.48
N CYS A 154 -17.39 -9.54 15.23
CA CYS A 154 -17.57 -10.93 14.77
C CYS A 154 -18.95 -11.23 14.17
N LEU A 155 -19.59 -10.30 13.51
CA LEU A 155 -20.84 -10.51 12.75
C LEU A 155 -20.61 -10.37 11.23
N CYS A 156 -19.55 -10.99 10.71
CA CYS A 156 -19.38 -11.19 9.28
C CYS A 156 -19.69 -12.62 8.88
#